data_3625eb8f251bda029fc965fd838d2a7d
#
_entry.id   3625eb8f251bda029fc965fd838d2a7d
#
_cell.length_a   1.000
_cell.length_b   1.000
_cell.length_c   1.000
_cell.angle_alpha   90.00
_cell.angle_beta   90.00
_cell.angle_gamma   90.00
#
_symmetry.space_group_name_H-M   'P 1'
#
loop_
_entity.id
_entity.type
_entity.pdbx_description
1 polymer ?
#
loop_
_entity_poly.entity_id
_entity_poly.type
_entity_poly.pdbx_seq_one_letter_code
_entity_poly.pdbx_strand_id
1 'polypeptide(L)'
;MVTQRTQGLYRLFLLCQIAIVAALFWLGVWVMVTFYAKGAELTWRRYSIYCAMLVIGLLGESLSREGSKRYFLQSELLRQHRLALRQTFASAGVLVFYLVATKDSFISRIFFFNFLPWLYIALLFSHYFLPEFLARGIFRREEKTLLVGSTAKAVQLRSWLRRKGNMGLRTVGIICDEPLDWTEGRIPVLGGPDRFRSAIEEHGVTQVIMLEFPQFTELNRNFIATCDQLGVRLLIVSDLEEKLCHPVIHFEDDGFHFIGLREEPLENPFNRGVKRTIDFALALPIMLLVFPPLALIVWLAQRLQSPGPLFHKQTRAGIQNRLFDIWKFRTMHPENQDLARQATTEDERVYSLGKWFRRLSVDEVPQFWNVLRGDMSVVGPRPHLVEHNAHFSRLMANYQVRTFVKPGITGLAQVRGFRGEAQTSKDIENRVACDIEYLENWNLTLECGIIAQTVAQLVVPPPSAC
;
A
#
# COMPACT_ATOMS: atom_id res chain seq x y z
N MET A 1 23.46 -0.03 4.11
CA MET A 1 24.08 0.98 4.97
C MET A 1 23.28 2.28 5.06
N VAL A 2 22.96 2.99 3.99
CA VAL A 2 22.11 4.21 3.99
C VAL A 2 20.75 3.94 4.63
N THR A 3 20.16 2.78 4.36
CA THR A 3 18.89 2.33 4.99
C THR A 3 19.05 2.14 6.49
N GLN A 4 20.12 1.51 6.96
CA GLN A 4 20.38 1.32 8.39
C GLN A 4 20.60 2.64 9.12
N ARG A 5 21.30 3.59 8.50
CA ARG A 5 21.44 4.96 9.05
C ARG A 5 20.10 5.66 9.17
N THR A 6 19.27 5.58 8.14
CA THR A 6 17.93 6.17 8.16
C THR A 6 17.06 5.51 9.23
N GLN A 7 17.11 4.19 9.36
CA GLN A 7 16.37 3.45 10.39
C GLN A 7 16.88 3.78 11.80
N GLY A 8 18.19 3.82 12.00
CA GLY A 8 18.79 4.19 13.29
C GLY A 8 18.42 5.61 13.71
N LEU A 9 18.52 6.56 12.77
CA LEU A 9 18.14 7.96 13.01
C LEU A 9 16.62 8.08 13.31
N TYR A 10 15.78 7.35 12.61
CA TYR A 10 14.34 7.31 12.88
C TYR A 10 14.02 6.75 14.28
N ARG A 11 14.71 5.70 14.71
CA ARG A 11 14.55 5.16 16.08
C ARG A 11 14.95 6.17 17.14
N LEU A 12 16.08 6.87 16.94
CA LEU A 12 16.51 7.94 17.83
C LEU A 12 15.49 9.10 17.85
N PHE A 13 14.99 9.48 16.70
CA PHE A 13 13.94 10.49 16.58
C PHE A 13 12.69 10.09 17.39
N LEU A 14 12.23 8.85 17.30
CA LEU A 14 11.09 8.36 18.10
C LEU A 14 11.39 8.41 19.61
N LEU A 15 12.58 8.00 20.03
CA LEU A 15 12.98 8.09 21.44
C LEU A 15 12.96 9.53 21.95
N CYS A 16 13.47 10.46 21.15
CA CYS A 16 13.40 11.89 21.49
C CYS A 16 11.96 12.42 21.52
N GLN A 17 11.09 11.98 20.59
CA GLN A 17 9.67 12.34 20.63
C GLN A 17 8.99 11.83 21.90
N ILE A 18 9.24 10.59 22.30
CA ILE A 18 8.73 10.03 23.56
C ILE A 18 9.19 10.88 24.75
N ALA A 19 10.47 11.22 24.79
CA ALA A 19 11.01 12.06 25.86
C ALA A 19 10.36 13.45 25.90
N ILE A 20 10.15 14.08 24.73
CA ILE A 20 9.48 15.39 24.61
C ILE A 20 8.03 15.30 25.09
N VAL A 21 7.27 14.28 24.65
CA VAL A 21 5.87 14.09 25.07
C VAL A 21 5.77 13.85 26.58
N ALA A 22 6.63 12.99 27.13
CA ALA A 22 6.67 12.71 28.55
C ALA A 22 7.05 13.96 29.36
N ALA A 23 8.09 14.68 28.93
CA ALA A 23 8.51 15.93 29.60
C ALA A 23 7.41 16.99 29.56
N LEU A 24 6.76 17.20 28.42
CA LEU A 24 5.65 18.12 28.23
C LEU A 24 4.46 17.74 29.13
N PHE A 25 4.13 16.45 29.20
CA PHE A 25 3.05 15.95 30.03
C PHE A 25 3.32 16.23 31.53
N TRP A 26 4.51 15.88 32.01
CA TRP A 26 4.88 16.09 33.39
C TRP A 26 5.02 17.58 33.72
N LEU A 27 5.50 18.42 32.83
CA LEU A 27 5.49 19.87 32.97
C LEU A 27 4.07 20.40 33.09
N GLY A 28 3.15 19.93 32.25
CA GLY A 28 1.74 20.31 32.34
C GLY A 28 1.09 19.90 33.67
N VAL A 29 1.37 18.68 34.14
CA VAL A 29 0.92 18.20 35.46
C VAL A 29 1.48 19.06 36.57
N TRP A 30 2.78 19.40 36.51
CA TRP A 30 3.42 20.28 37.51
C TRP A 30 2.78 21.67 37.52
N VAL A 31 2.54 22.29 36.37
CA VAL A 31 1.85 23.59 36.25
C VAL A 31 0.45 23.51 36.84
N MET A 32 -0.31 22.45 36.51
CA MET A 32 -1.66 22.25 37.00
C MET A 32 -1.69 22.19 38.54
N VAL A 33 -0.80 21.39 39.13
CA VAL A 33 -0.74 21.20 40.58
C VAL A 33 -0.30 22.50 41.30
N THR A 34 0.67 23.20 40.73
CA THR A 34 1.23 24.40 41.35
C THR A 34 0.25 25.59 41.31
N PHE A 35 -0.47 25.76 40.21
CA PHE A 35 -1.26 26.99 39.98
C PHE A 35 -2.78 26.80 40.15
N TYR A 36 -3.32 25.59 39.89
CA TYR A 36 -4.77 25.36 39.82
C TYR A 36 -5.31 24.41 40.90
N ALA A 37 -4.51 23.48 41.41
CA ALA A 37 -4.97 22.43 42.31
C ALA A 37 -4.21 22.46 43.65
N LYS A 38 -4.20 23.60 44.33
CA LYS A 38 -3.58 23.73 45.68
C LYS A 38 -4.26 22.73 46.64
N GLY A 39 -3.59 21.62 46.97
CA GLY A 39 -4.08 20.59 47.90
C GLY A 39 -4.56 19.28 47.28
N ALA A 40 -4.52 19.10 45.97
CA ALA A 40 -4.82 17.79 45.36
C ALA A 40 -3.66 16.84 45.61
N GLU A 41 -3.93 15.66 46.20
CA GLU A 41 -2.94 14.59 46.32
C GLU A 41 -2.56 14.08 44.92
N LEU A 42 -1.31 14.36 44.54
CA LEU A 42 -0.76 13.92 43.27
C LEU A 42 -0.55 12.41 43.29
N THR A 43 -1.47 11.65 42.69
CA THR A 43 -1.33 10.19 42.58
C THR A 43 -0.40 9.86 41.40
N TRP A 44 0.92 9.93 41.64
CA TRP A 44 1.99 9.69 40.66
C TRP A 44 1.72 8.47 39.78
N ARG A 45 1.20 7.37 40.37
CA ARG A 45 0.89 6.13 39.66
C ARG A 45 -0.14 6.33 38.53
N ARG A 46 -1.19 7.14 38.76
CA ARG A 46 -2.24 7.38 37.76
C ARG A 46 -1.75 8.23 36.60
N TYR A 47 -1.07 9.34 36.93
CA TYR A 47 -0.50 10.20 35.89
C TYR A 47 0.58 9.51 35.07
N SER A 48 1.35 8.57 35.66
CA SER A 48 2.28 7.72 34.91
C SER A 48 1.55 6.83 33.89
N ILE A 49 0.38 6.27 34.23
CA ILE A 49 -0.44 5.48 33.30
C ILE A 49 -0.95 6.37 32.16
N TYR A 50 -1.44 7.59 32.46
CA TYR A 50 -1.91 8.51 31.41
C TYR A 50 -0.77 8.91 30.45
N CYS A 51 0.41 9.19 30.99
CA CYS A 51 1.60 9.43 30.18
C CYS A 51 1.93 8.21 29.29
N ALA A 52 1.88 7.00 29.85
CA ALA A 52 2.10 5.77 29.10
C ALA A 52 1.07 5.58 27.98
N MET A 53 -0.22 5.88 28.21
CA MET A 53 -1.26 5.80 27.16
C MET A 53 -1.00 6.77 26.01
N LEU A 54 -0.56 8.00 26.31
CA LEU A 54 -0.16 8.97 25.28
C LEU A 54 1.02 8.44 24.44
N VAL A 55 2.01 7.85 25.07
CA VAL A 55 3.19 7.27 24.40
C VAL A 55 2.80 6.05 23.57
N ILE A 56 1.90 5.19 24.05
CA ILE A 56 1.39 4.04 23.28
C ILE A 56 0.68 4.51 22.01
N GLY A 57 -0.17 5.53 22.09
CA GLY A 57 -0.83 6.11 20.93
C GLY A 57 0.16 6.70 19.92
N LEU A 58 1.18 7.42 20.39
CA LEU A 58 2.28 7.95 19.57
C LEU A 58 3.02 6.82 18.83
N LEU A 59 3.41 5.78 19.55
CA LEU A 59 4.13 4.62 18.97
C LEU A 59 3.25 3.85 18.01
N GLY A 60 1.99 3.62 18.34
CA GLY A 60 1.04 2.90 17.49
C GLY A 60 0.92 3.55 16.10
N GLU A 61 0.71 4.87 16.02
CA GLU A 61 0.68 5.59 14.73
C GLU A 61 2.04 5.58 14.02
N SER A 62 3.14 5.75 14.77
CA SER A 62 4.48 5.83 14.20
C SER A 62 4.99 4.51 13.64
N LEU A 63 4.60 3.38 14.23
CA LEU A 63 5.04 2.04 13.82
C LEU A 63 4.14 1.42 12.75
N SER A 64 2.86 1.82 12.68
CA SER A 64 1.88 1.25 11.76
C SER A 64 2.19 1.51 10.28
N ARG A 65 3.10 2.42 9.96
CA ARG A 65 3.39 2.84 8.57
C ARG A 65 4.87 2.81 8.23
N GLU A 66 5.23 1.91 7.34
CA GLU A 66 6.59 1.88 6.75
C GLU A 66 6.92 3.14 5.93
N GLY A 67 5.93 3.78 5.32
CA GLY A 67 6.09 5.04 4.57
C GLY A 67 6.60 6.21 5.42
N SER A 68 6.31 6.25 6.73
CA SER A 68 6.83 7.29 7.63
C SER A 68 8.35 7.27 7.74
N LYS A 69 8.96 6.09 7.65
CA LYS A 69 10.42 5.90 7.72
C LYS A 69 11.13 6.43 6.46
N ARG A 70 10.50 6.31 5.29
CA ARG A 70 11.10 6.74 4.01
C ARG A 70 11.17 8.27 3.87
N TYR A 71 10.23 8.98 4.46
CA TYR A 71 10.00 10.39 4.21
C TYR A 71 10.29 11.32 5.40
N PHE A 72 10.77 10.76 6.53
CA PHE A 72 10.92 11.53 7.75
C PHE A 72 11.94 12.69 7.66
N LEU A 73 12.90 12.61 6.70
CA LEU A 73 13.86 13.68 6.41
C LEU A 73 13.36 14.69 5.35
N GLN A 74 12.13 14.55 4.86
CA GLN A 74 11.57 15.48 3.87
C GLN A 74 10.86 16.64 4.59
N SER A 75 11.26 17.86 4.26
CA SER A 75 10.74 19.10 4.88
C SER A 75 9.44 19.63 4.27
N GLU A 76 8.54 18.76 3.78
CA GLU A 76 7.23 19.19 3.27
C GLU A 76 6.30 19.57 4.44
N LEU A 77 6.04 20.86 4.58
CA LEU A 77 5.24 21.43 5.67
C LEU A 77 3.88 20.72 5.86
N LEU A 78 3.12 20.55 4.79
CA LEU A 78 1.79 19.92 4.84
C LEU A 78 1.83 18.46 5.30
N ARG A 79 2.90 17.73 5.00
CA ARG A 79 3.05 16.34 5.42
C ARG A 79 3.36 16.26 6.91
N GLN A 80 4.19 17.15 7.41
CA GLN A 80 4.56 17.18 8.83
C GLN A 80 3.39 17.60 9.71
N HIS A 81 2.57 18.56 9.26
CA HIS A 81 1.30 18.88 9.90
C HIS A 81 0.36 17.66 9.98
N ARG A 82 0.21 16.93 8.90
CA ARG A 82 -0.62 15.70 8.88
C ARG A 82 -0.10 14.63 9.83
N LEU A 83 1.21 14.45 9.93
CA LEU A 83 1.82 13.48 10.85
C LEU A 83 1.62 13.90 12.30
N ALA A 84 1.91 15.16 12.64
CA ALA A 84 1.71 15.70 13.97
C ALA A 84 0.24 15.61 14.41
N LEU A 85 -0.71 15.97 13.55
CA LEU A 85 -2.14 15.83 13.82
C LEU A 85 -2.53 14.37 14.09
N ARG A 86 -2.09 13.44 13.29
CA ARG A 86 -2.40 12.02 13.48
C ARG A 86 -1.83 11.47 14.77
N GLN A 87 -0.57 11.78 15.09
CA GLN A 87 0.05 11.38 16.34
C GLN A 87 -0.69 11.98 17.53
N THR A 88 -1.12 13.24 17.43
CA THR A 88 -1.91 13.90 18.48
C THR A 88 -3.25 13.19 18.69
N PHE A 89 -3.97 12.92 17.60
CA PHE A 89 -5.26 12.23 17.70
C PHE A 89 -5.12 10.76 18.14
N ALA A 90 -4.09 10.05 17.70
CA ALA A 90 -3.83 8.69 18.15
C ALA A 90 -3.50 8.65 19.64
N SER A 91 -2.62 9.54 20.11
CA SER A 91 -2.27 9.66 21.53
C SER A 91 -3.49 10.03 22.38
N ALA A 92 -4.26 11.05 21.96
CA ALA A 92 -5.49 11.43 22.64
C ALA A 92 -6.53 10.32 22.63
N GLY A 93 -6.72 9.63 21.51
CA GLY A 93 -7.68 8.54 21.33
C GLY A 93 -7.40 7.35 22.25
N VAL A 94 -6.13 6.93 22.36
CA VAL A 94 -5.73 5.84 23.28
C VAL A 94 -5.97 6.25 24.73
N LEU A 95 -5.64 7.48 25.12
CA LEU A 95 -5.91 7.98 26.47
C LEU A 95 -7.42 8.04 26.76
N VAL A 96 -8.23 8.59 25.84
CA VAL A 96 -9.70 8.66 25.99
C VAL A 96 -10.30 7.26 26.08
N PHE A 97 -9.85 6.33 25.23
CA PHE A 97 -10.29 4.92 25.28
C PHE A 97 -10.00 4.31 26.66
N TYR A 98 -8.79 4.53 27.20
CA TYR A 98 -8.44 4.06 28.53
C TYR A 98 -9.37 4.66 29.61
N LEU A 99 -9.59 5.98 29.58
CA LEU A 99 -10.45 6.67 30.58
C LEU A 99 -11.89 6.16 30.55
N VAL A 100 -12.43 5.91 29.33
CA VAL A 100 -13.80 5.36 29.16
C VAL A 100 -13.86 3.92 29.64
N ALA A 101 -12.90 3.07 29.22
CA ALA A 101 -12.87 1.64 29.56
C ALA A 101 -12.74 1.41 31.08
N THR A 102 -11.96 2.25 31.77
CA THR A 102 -11.75 2.15 33.22
C THR A 102 -12.72 2.99 34.04
N LYS A 103 -13.60 3.79 33.40
CA LYS A 103 -14.48 4.78 34.03
C LYS A 103 -13.69 5.75 34.94
N ASP A 104 -12.45 6.03 34.56
CA ASP A 104 -11.57 6.92 35.34
C ASP A 104 -11.92 8.39 35.06
N SER A 105 -12.28 9.12 36.11
CA SER A 105 -12.67 10.53 36.07
C SER A 105 -11.64 11.47 36.76
N PHE A 106 -10.48 10.95 37.14
CA PHE A 106 -9.48 11.70 37.90
C PHE A 106 -8.74 12.77 37.07
N ILE A 107 -8.59 12.55 35.77
CA ILE A 107 -7.93 13.59 34.95
C ILE A 107 -8.85 14.79 34.77
N SER A 108 -8.31 15.96 35.01
CA SER A 108 -9.07 17.22 34.80
C SER A 108 -9.34 17.39 33.30
N ARG A 109 -10.62 17.57 32.94
CA ARG A 109 -11.03 17.86 31.55
C ARG A 109 -10.36 19.12 31.02
N ILE A 110 -10.24 20.14 31.87
CA ILE A 110 -9.56 21.41 31.55
C ILE A 110 -8.09 21.12 31.21
N PHE A 111 -7.40 20.32 32.03
CA PHE A 111 -6.02 19.92 31.76
C PHE A 111 -5.91 19.19 30.40
N PHE A 112 -6.77 18.22 30.17
CA PHE A 112 -6.73 17.41 28.93
C PHE A 112 -6.90 18.30 27.68
N PHE A 113 -7.93 19.13 27.64
CA PHE A 113 -8.19 20.00 26.50
C PHE A 113 -7.13 21.08 26.29
N ASN A 114 -6.54 21.61 27.35
CA ASN A 114 -5.42 22.56 27.24
C ASN A 114 -4.12 21.88 26.85
N PHE A 115 -3.91 20.63 27.22
CA PHE A 115 -2.70 19.87 26.89
C PHE A 115 -2.62 19.49 25.37
N LEU A 116 -3.74 19.20 24.73
CA LEU A 116 -3.76 18.77 23.33
C LEU A 116 -3.12 19.75 22.33
N PRO A 117 -3.42 21.07 22.38
CA PRO A 117 -2.74 22.06 21.54
C PRO A 117 -1.22 22.07 21.72
N TRP A 118 -0.76 22.00 22.98
CA TRP A 118 0.66 21.95 23.27
C TRP A 118 1.34 20.68 22.81
N LEU A 119 0.65 19.55 22.94
CA LEU A 119 1.11 18.26 22.39
C LEU A 119 1.27 18.37 20.86
N TYR A 120 0.28 18.93 20.17
CA TYR A 120 0.35 19.12 18.73
C TYR A 120 1.53 20.02 18.32
N ILE A 121 1.70 21.17 19.00
CA ILE A 121 2.81 22.10 18.73
C ILE A 121 4.16 21.41 18.96
N ALA A 122 4.31 20.67 20.05
CA ALA A 122 5.54 19.96 20.38
C ALA A 122 5.85 18.86 19.36
N LEU A 123 4.84 18.10 18.91
CA LEU A 123 5.01 17.10 17.87
C LEU A 123 5.33 17.74 16.52
N LEU A 124 4.67 18.82 16.15
CA LEU A 124 4.97 19.57 14.94
C LEU A 124 6.41 20.10 14.95
N PHE A 125 6.82 20.72 16.05
CA PHE A 125 8.18 21.19 16.22
C PHE A 125 9.19 20.03 16.14
N SER A 126 8.90 18.91 16.79
CA SER A 126 9.76 17.73 16.73
C SER A 126 9.93 17.22 15.30
N HIS A 127 8.85 17.16 14.50
CA HIS A 127 8.92 16.73 13.11
C HIS A 127 9.72 17.68 12.22
N TYR A 128 9.71 18.97 12.54
CA TYR A 128 10.36 19.99 11.72
C TYR A 128 11.85 20.12 12.02
N PHE A 129 12.22 20.19 13.29
CA PHE A 129 13.59 20.51 13.70
C PHE A 129 14.43 19.30 14.11
N LEU A 130 13.81 18.32 14.75
CA LEU A 130 14.55 17.22 15.37
C LEU A 130 15.28 16.32 14.38
N PRO A 131 14.72 15.95 13.20
CA PRO A 131 15.42 15.09 12.24
C PRO A 131 16.71 15.72 11.72
N GLU A 132 16.67 17.01 11.39
CA GLU A 132 17.83 17.74 10.90
C GLU A 132 18.87 17.97 11.98
N PHE A 133 18.43 18.31 13.18
CA PHE A 133 19.29 18.48 14.36
C PHE A 133 20.03 17.17 14.70
N LEU A 134 19.32 16.05 14.75
CA LEU A 134 19.92 14.75 15.01
C LEU A 134 20.88 14.33 13.87
N ALA A 135 20.48 14.55 12.63
CA ALA A 135 21.32 14.21 11.48
C ALA A 135 22.64 15.00 11.51
N ARG A 136 22.60 16.32 11.73
CA ARG A 136 23.79 17.17 11.84
C ARG A 136 24.67 16.82 13.05
N GLY A 137 24.02 16.44 14.19
CA GLY A 137 24.75 16.07 15.40
C GLY A 137 25.51 14.75 15.27
N ILE A 138 24.89 13.74 14.64
CA ILE A 138 25.41 12.38 14.53
C ILE A 138 26.37 12.25 13.34
N PHE A 139 26.01 12.82 12.18
CA PHE A 139 26.79 12.71 10.95
C PHE A 139 27.73 13.92 10.73
N ARG A 140 28.54 14.23 11.75
CA ARG A 140 29.53 15.32 11.68
C ARG A 140 30.64 15.05 10.68
N ARG A 141 30.98 13.79 10.39
CA ARG A 141 32.00 13.41 9.40
C ARG A 141 31.35 13.32 8.03
N GLU A 142 31.84 14.16 7.10
CA GLU A 142 31.45 14.08 5.69
C GLU A 142 31.94 12.77 5.09
N GLU A 143 31.04 12.02 4.46
CA GLU A 143 31.38 10.87 3.63
C GLU A 143 31.57 11.35 2.20
N LYS A 144 32.82 11.44 1.79
CA LYS A 144 33.18 11.80 0.43
C LYS A 144 32.84 10.66 -0.51
N THR A 145 31.86 10.91 -1.38
CA THR A 145 31.26 9.92 -2.27
C THR A 145 31.66 10.19 -3.70
N LEU A 146 32.22 9.19 -4.38
CA LEU A 146 32.52 9.18 -5.80
C LEU A 146 31.43 8.41 -6.54
N LEU A 147 30.95 8.96 -7.65
CA LEU A 147 29.99 8.29 -8.52
C LEU A 147 30.75 7.61 -9.67
N VAL A 148 30.25 6.46 -10.14
CA VAL A 148 30.80 5.72 -11.29
C VAL A 148 29.63 5.31 -12.19
N GLY A 149 29.69 5.67 -13.47
CA GLY A 149 28.66 5.36 -14.47
C GLY A 149 28.25 6.57 -15.30
N SER A 150 27.10 6.48 -16.00
CA SER A 150 26.67 7.53 -16.91
C SER A 150 26.21 8.80 -16.21
N THR A 151 26.46 9.96 -16.85
CA THR A 151 26.02 11.27 -16.34
C THR A 151 24.51 11.39 -16.31
N ALA A 152 23.78 10.75 -17.23
CA ALA A 152 22.32 10.70 -17.25
C ALA A 152 21.76 10.06 -15.96
N LYS A 153 22.35 8.96 -15.51
CA LYS A 153 21.97 8.30 -14.24
C LYS A 153 22.32 9.17 -13.02
N ALA A 154 23.44 9.89 -13.06
CA ALA A 154 23.81 10.83 -11.99
C ALA A 154 22.79 11.96 -11.84
N VAL A 155 22.24 12.48 -12.95
CA VAL A 155 21.16 13.48 -12.95
C VAL A 155 19.89 12.92 -12.30
N GLN A 156 19.49 11.70 -12.64
CA GLN A 156 18.33 11.04 -12.00
C GLN A 156 18.50 10.91 -10.47
N LEU A 157 19.71 10.58 -10.01
CA LEU A 157 20.01 10.44 -8.58
C LEU A 157 20.20 11.78 -7.85
N ARG A 158 20.29 12.92 -8.56
CA ARG A 158 20.60 14.22 -7.97
C ARG A 158 19.70 14.61 -6.81
N SER A 159 18.41 14.39 -6.92
CA SER A 159 17.45 14.70 -5.86
C SER A 159 17.69 13.84 -4.59
N TRP A 160 18.07 12.58 -4.78
CA TRP A 160 18.42 11.65 -3.72
C TRP A 160 19.75 12.06 -3.05
N LEU A 161 20.80 12.35 -3.84
CA LEU A 161 22.09 12.81 -3.34
C LEU A 161 21.94 14.08 -2.49
N ARG A 162 21.17 15.06 -2.97
CA ARG A 162 20.89 16.29 -2.22
C ARG A 162 20.22 16.05 -0.89
N ARG A 163 19.22 15.16 -0.84
CA ARG A 163 18.55 14.79 0.42
C ARG A 163 19.49 14.08 1.39
N LYS A 164 20.44 13.28 0.87
CA LYS A 164 21.41 12.56 1.71
C LYS A 164 22.60 13.45 2.13
N GLY A 165 22.77 14.60 1.52
CA GLY A 165 23.73 15.62 1.98
C GLY A 165 23.54 15.99 3.45
N ASN A 166 22.30 16.10 3.91
CA ASN A 166 21.99 16.34 5.34
C ASN A 166 22.40 15.18 6.27
N MET A 167 22.74 14.02 5.71
CA MET A 167 23.26 12.85 6.44
C MET A 167 24.79 12.70 6.27
N GLY A 168 25.47 13.76 5.87
CA GLY A 168 26.93 13.80 5.72
C GLY A 168 27.44 13.23 4.38
N LEU A 169 26.59 12.92 3.40
CA LEU A 169 27.03 12.45 2.09
C LEU A 169 27.40 13.63 1.20
N ARG A 170 28.70 13.73 0.84
CA ARG A 170 29.23 14.78 -0.04
C ARG A 170 29.73 14.16 -1.34
N THR A 171 29.07 14.45 -2.45
CA THR A 171 29.54 14.01 -3.77
C THR A 171 30.76 14.81 -4.17
N VAL A 172 31.86 14.11 -4.46
CA VAL A 172 33.15 14.68 -4.89
C VAL A 172 33.19 14.88 -6.41
N GLY A 173 32.71 13.88 -7.14
CA GLY A 173 32.69 13.91 -8.60
C GLY A 173 32.16 12.60 -9.18
N ILE A 174 32.25 12.47 -10.48
CA ILE A 174 31.87 11.29 -11.25
C ILE A 174 33.02 10.80 -12.12
N ILE A 175 33.19 9.48 -12.20
CA ILE A 175 34.00 8.77 -13.16
C ILE A 175 33.09 8.24 -14.26
N CYS A 176 33.32 8.68 -15.50
CA CYS A 176 32.57 8.28 -16.68
C CYS A 176 33.41 8.41 -17.95
N ASP A 177 32.97 7.78 -19.03
CA ASP A 177 33.61 7.85 -20.34
C ASP A 177 33.21 9.10 -21.16
N GLU A 178 32.38 9.97 -20.58
CA GLU A 178 31.90 11.18 -21.21
C GLU A 178 32.93 12.33 -21.12
N PRO A 179 32.83 13.35 -22.00
CA PRO A 179 33.79 14.46 -22.00
C PRO A 179 33.81 15.20 -20.65
N LEU A 180 35.02 15.72 -20.30
CA LEU A 180 35.27 16.48 -19.08
C LEU A 180 34.46 17.78 -18.94
N ASP A 181 33.92 18.30 -20.03
CA ASP A 181 33.18 19.57 -20.08
C ASP A 181 31.69 19.45 -19.63
N TRP A 182 31.26 18.27 -19.19
CA TRP A 182 29.89 18.10 -18.75
C TRP A 182 29.66 18.78 -17.39
N THR A 183 29.01 19.92 -17.40
CA THR A 183 28.71 20.74 -16.21
C THR A 183 27.26 20.70 -15.78
N GLU A 184 26.39 19.99 -16.51
CA GLU A 184 24.99 19.84 -16.17
C GLU A 184 24.83 19.10 -14.82
N GLY A 185 24.53 19.82 -13.81
CA GLY A 185 24.19 19.23 -12.49
C GLY A 185 25.18 19.52 -11.39
N ARG A 186 26.23 20.30 -11.59
CA ARG A 186 27.24 20.70 -10.59
C ARG A 186 28.03 19.52 -9.97
N ILE A 187 28.10 18.38 -10.63
CA ILE A 187 28.96 17.27 -10.23
C ILE A 187 30.13 17.24 -11.21
N PRO A 188 31.36 17.48 -10.76
CA PRO A 188 32.49 17.52 -11.66
C PRO A 188 32.84 16.13 -12.20
N VAL A 189 33.17 16.03 -13.48
CA VAL A 189 33.73 14.83 -14.08
C VAL A 189 35.22 14.78 -13.73
N LEU A 190 35.66 13.71 -13.08
CA LEU A 190 37.06 13.57 -12.63
C LEU A 190 37.92 12.77 -13.62
N GLY A 191 37.29 12.17 -14.62
CA GLY A 191 37.94 11.43 -15.69
C GLY A 191 37.27 10.11 -16.00
N GLY A 192 37.95 9.33 -16.85
CA GLY A 192 37.50 7.97 -17.21
C GLY A 192 37.86 6.89 -16.17
N PRO A 193 37.53 5.62 -16.47
CA PRO A 193 37.79 4.46 -15.60
C PRO A 193 39.26 4.35 -15.14
N ASP A 194 40.21 4.75 -15.97
CA ASP A 194 41.64 4.67 -15.67
C ASP A 194 42.05 5.55 -14.47
N ARG A 195 41.31 6.63 -14.23
CA ARG A 195 41.53 7.54 -13.11
C ARG A 195 40.83 7.14 -11.81
N PHE A 196 40.16 6.00 -11.79
CA PHE A 196 39.33 5.58 -10.63
C PHE A 196 40.15 5.51 -9.33
N ARG A 197 41.31 4.86 -9.36
CA ARG A 197 42.16 4.70 -8.17
C ARG A 197 42.75 6.04 -7.72
N SER A 198 43.31 6.83 -8.64
CA SER A 198 43.88 8.13 -8.33
C SER A 198 42.85 9.11 -7.79
N ALA A 199 41.61 9.10 -8.33
CA ALA A 199 40.53 9.94 -7.85
C ALA A 199 40.11 9.59 -6.40
N ILE A 200 40.14 8.32 -6.03
CA ILE A 200 39.86 7.89 -4.65
C ILE A 200 40.94 8.42 -3.69
N GLU A 201 42.19 8.27 -4.05
CA GLU A 201 43.35 8.67 -3.22
C GLU A 201 43.47 10.20 -3.13
N GLU A 202 43.39 10.91 -4.23
CA GLU A 202 43.52 12.38 -4.27
C GLU A 202 42.44 13.12 -3.50
N HIS A 203 41.21 12.63 -3.60
CA HIS A 203 40.05 13.29 -2.95
C HIS A 203 39.71 12.72 -1.58
N GLY A 204 40.39 11.65 -1.16
CA GLY A 204 40.10 10.94 0.11
C GLY A 204 38.67 10.41 0.14
N VAL A 205 38.26 9.71 -0.92
CA VAL A 205 36.94 9.13 -1.06
C VAL A 205 36.73 8.02 -0.03
N THR A 206 35.59 8.02 0.65
CA THR A 206 35.24 7.01 1.65
C THR A 206 34.15 6.06 1.16
N GLN A 207 33.44 6.44 0.08
CA GLN A 207 32.36 5.67 -0.49
C GLN A 207 32.32 5.85 -2.01
N VAL A 208 32.05 4.78 -2.73
CA VAL A 208 31.79 4.75 -4.17
C VAL A 208 30.34 4.31 -4.40
N ILE A 209 29.65 4.98 -5.34
CA ILE A 209 28.33 4.57 -5.81
C ILE A 209 28.39 4.28 -7.30
N MET A 210 28.27 3.00 -7.67
CA MET A 210 28.05 2.61 -9.05
C MET A 210 26.60 2.86 -9.43
N LEU A 211 26.37 3.62 -10.49
CA LEU A 211 25.05 4.11 -10.92
C LEU A 211 24.24 3.08 -11.71
N GLU A 212 24.90 1.99 -12.13
CA GLU A 212 24.32 0.91 -12.92
C GLU A 212 24.78 -0.43 -12.36
N PHE A 213 23.95 -1.46 -12.53
CA PHE A 213 24.36 -2.82 -12.18
C PHE A 213 25.46 -3.25 -13.15
N PRO A 214 26.65 -3.61 -12.65
CA PRO A 214 27.78 -3.89 -13.50
C PRO A 214 27.49 -5.08 -14.42
N GLN A 215 27.72 -4.91 -15.72
CA GLN A 215 27.95 -6.06 -16.58
C GLN A 215 29.25 -6.70 -16.08
N PHE A 216 29.29 -8.03 -15.88
CA PHE A 216 30.43 -8.76 -15.33
C PHE A 216 31.63 -8.70 -16.27
N THR A 217 32.26 -7.55 -16.36
CA THR A 217 33.49 -7.29 -17.12
C THR A 217 34.67 -7.27 -16.16
N GLU A 218 35.88 -7.50 -16.68
CA GLU A 218 37.12 -7.41 -15.89
C GLU A 218 37.25 -6.03 -15.22
N LEU A 219 36.81 -4.98 -15.89
CA LEU A 219 36.83 -3.60 -15.38
C LEU A 219 36.08 -3.46 -14.07
N ASN A 220 34.90 -4.09 -13.96
CA ASN A 220 34.07 -4.04 -12.76
C ASN A 220 34.67 -4.86 -11.60
N ARG A 221 35.34 -5.97 -11.90
CA ARG A 221 36.13 -6.72 -10.88
C ARG A 221 37.25 -5.85 -10.32
N ASN A 222 37.93 -5.07 -11.19
CA ASN A 222 38.99 -4.19 -10.77
C ASN A 222 38.46 -3.04 -9.89
N PHE A 223 37.27 -2.50 -10.15
CA PHE A 223 36.66 -1.48 -9.28
C PHE A 223 36.35 -2.05 -7.89
N ILE A 224 35.75 -3.23 -7.80
CA ILE A 224 35.44 -3.88 -6.53
C ILE A 224 36.74 -4.15 -5.76
N ALA A 225 37.73 -4.80 -6.41
CA ALA A 225 39.01 -5.09 -5.80
C ALA A 225 39.75 -3.84 -5.32
N THR A 226 39.71 -2.74 -6.10
CA THR A 226 40.32 -1.46 -5.71
C THR A 226 39.63 -0.85 -4.50
N CYS A 227 38.29 -0.90 -4.42
CA CYS A 227 37.54 -0.42 -3.28
C CYS A 227 37.91 -1.22 -2.01
N ASP A 228 37.98 -2.55 -2.11
CA ASP A 228 38.36 -3.42 -0.99
C ASP A 228 39.80 -3.15 -0.52
N GLN A 229 40.76 -3.01 -1.46
CA GLN A 229 42.17 -2.70 -1.14
C GLN A 229 42.33 -1.36 -0.43
N LEU A 230 41.56 -0.34 -0.83
CA LEU A 230 41.63 1.01 -0.26
C LEU A 230 40.70 1.20 0.95
N GLY A 231 39.94 0.19 1.33
CA GLY A 231 38.95 0.26 2.43
C GLY A 231 37.80 1.21 2.16
N VAL A 232 37.44 1.40 0.87
CA VAL A 232 36.36 2.28 0.41
C VAL A 232 35.07 1.47 0.26
N ARG A 233 33.96 2.00 0.75
CA ARG A 233 32.67 1.31 0.66
C ARG A 233 32.10 1.41 -0.74
N LEU A 234 31.67 0.28 -1.29
CA LEU A 234 31.01 0.23 -2.59
C LEU A 234 29.49 0.04 -2.41
N LEU A 235 28.72 0.89 -3.08
CA LEU A 235 27.27 0.74 -3.27
C LEU A 235 26.98 0.64 -4.76
N ILE A 236 26.00 -0.18 -5.11
CA ILE A 236 25.54 -0.37 -6.49
C ILE A 236 24.07 0.00 -6.56
N VAL A 237 23.72 0.87 -7.50
CA VAL A 237 22.32 1.19 -7.81
C VAL A 237 21.76 0.06 -8.67
N SER A 238 20.65 -0.54 -8.23
CA SER A 238 19.98 -1.55 -9.05
C SER A 238 19.17 -0.84 -10.14
N ASP A 239 19.46 -1.15 -11.39
CA ASP A 239 18.71 -0.72 -12.57
C ASP A 239 17.87 -1.86 -13.18
N LEU A 240 17.64 -2.92 -12.40
CA LEU A 240 16.91 -4.10 -12.84
C LEU A 240 15.46 -3.78 -13.20
N GLU A 241 14.81 -2.87 -12.48
CA GLU A 241 13.44 -2.42 -12.81
C GLU A 241 13.37 -1.78 -14.20
N GLU A 242 14.38 -1.00 -14.55
CA GLU A 242 14.47 -0.35 -15.86
C GLU A 242 14.78 -1.38 -16.96
N LYS A 243 15.72 -2.29 -16.71
CA LYS A 243 16.10 -3.35 -17.66
C LYS A 243 14.99 -4.38 -17.90
N LEU A 244 14.23 -4.71 -16.87
CA LEU A 244 13.13 -5.68 -16.96
C LEU A 244 11.80 -5.01 -17.33
N CYS A 245 11.74 -3.67 -17.37
CA CYS A 245 10.53 -2.86 -17.57
C CYS A 245 9.40 -3.25 -16.60
N HIS A 246 9.78 -3.73 -15.39
CA HIS A 246 8.87 -4.17 -14.35
C HIS A 246 9.39 -3.81 -12.96
N PRO A 247 8.51 -3.47 -12.01
CA PRO A 247 8.91 -3.36 -10.61
C PRO A 247 9.49 -4.69 -10.13
N VAL A 248 10.55 -4.64 -9.32
CA VAL A 248 11.20 -5.84 -8.79
C VAL A 248 11.16 -5.84 -7.27
N ILE A 249 10.92 -7.00 -6.71
CA ILE A 249 11.04 -7.29 -5.29
C ILE A 249 12.24 -8.21 -5.05
N HIS A 250 13.02 -7.87 -4.03
CA HIS A 250 14.14 -8.69 -3.60
C HIS A 250 13.74 -9.44 -2.33
N PHE A 251 13.87 -10.75 -2.34
CA PHE A 251 13.65 -11.57 -1.16
C PHE A 251 14.72 -12.66 -1.06
N GLU A 252 14.92 -13.16 0.15
CA GLU A 252 15.88 -14.21 0.47
C GLU A 252 15.10 -15.39 1.03
N ASP A 253 15.43 -16.58 0.52
CA ASP A 253 14.87 -17.83 1.00
C ASP A 253 15.97 -18.90 0.98
N ASP A 254 16.16 -19.59 2.09
CA ASP A 254 17.21 -20.61 2.32
C ASP A 254 18.62 -20.20 1.86
N GLY A 255 18.97 -18.90 2.01
CA GLY A 255 20.28 -18.36 1.61
C GLY A 255 20.41 -18.04 0.13
N PHE A 256 19.35 -18.22 -0.67
CA PHE A 256 19.30 -17.78 -2.05
C PHE A 256 18.59 -16.42 -2.18
N HIS A 257 19.14 -15.55 -3.00
CA HIS A 257 18.53 -14.24 -3.29
C HIS A 257 17.71 -14.34 -4.57
N PHE A 258 16.42 -14.08 -4.44
CA PHE A 258 15.47 -14.11 -5.55
C PHE A 258 15.04 -12.71 -5.94
N ILE A 259 14.70 -12.55 -7.21
CA ILE A 259 14.09 -11.33 -7.75
C ILE A 259 12.71 -11.73 -8.26
N GLY A 260 11.66 -11.25 -7.57
CA GLY A 260 10.28 -11.39 -8.01
C GLY A 260 9.84 -10.17 -8.82
N LEU A 261 8.98 -10.38 -9.80
CA LEU A 261 8.46 -9.30 -10.65
C LEU A 261 7.15 -8.69 -10.11
N ARG A 262 6.55 -9.31 -9.09
CA ARG A 262 5.28 -8.84 -8.50
C ARG A 262 5.22 -9.17 -7.03
N GLU A 263 4.60 -8.28 -6.28
CA GLU A 263 4.23 -8.56 -4.90
C GLU A 263 2.84 -9.21 -4.88
N GLU A 264 2.72 -10.33 -4.17
CA GLU A 264 1.48 -11.07 -4.04
C GLU A 264 1.13 -11.27 -2.55
N PRO A 265 0.55 -10.25 -1.89
CA PRO A 265 0.24 -10.33 -0.46
C PRO A 265 -0.66 -11.51 -0.09
N LEU A 266 -1.47 -12.02 -1.03
CA LEU A 266 -2.34 -13.18 -0.83
C LEU A 266 -1.61 -14.53 -0.97
N GLU A 267 -0.34 -14.57 -1.34
CA GLU A 267 0.49 -15.77 -1.17
C GLU A 267 0.81 -16.06 0.29
N ASN A 268 0.78 -15.05 1.16
CA ASN A 268 0.92 -15.23 2.59
C ASN A 268 -0.29 -16.00 3.16
N PRO A 269 -0.09 -17.19 3.79
CA PRO A 269 -1.18 -18.00 4.34
C PRO A 269 -2.03 -17.27 5.39
N PHE A 270 -1.44 -16.36 6.17
CA PHE A 270 -2.17 -15.56 7.15
C PHE A 270 -3.17 -14.61 6.45
N ASN A 271 -2.72 -13.91 5.42
CA ASN A 271 -3.58 -13.03 4.64
C ASN A 271 -4.70 -13.80 3.93
N ARG A 272 -4.40 -14.99 3.39
CA ARG A 272 -5.44 -15.91 2.85
C ARG A 272 -6.45 -16.32 3.92
N GLY A 273 -5.99 -16.62 5.13
CA GLY A 273 -6.85 -16.98 6.25
C GLY A 273 -7.79 -15.82 6.63
N VAL A 274 -7.24 -14.62 6.79
CA VAL A 274 -8.01 -13.41 7.08
C VAL A 274 -9.04 -13.14 5.99
N LYS A 275 -8.63 -13.18 4.73
CA LYS A 275 -9.54 -13.00 3.60
C LYS A 275 -10.65 -14.06 3.57
N ARG A 276 -10.30 -15.32 3.79
CA ARG A 276 -11.28 -16.41 3.83
C ARG A 276 -12.30 -16.25 4.97
N THR A 277 -11.85 -15.77 6.12
CA THR A 277 -12.74 -15.47 7.26
C THR A 277 -13.74 -14.36 6.91
N ILE A 278 -13.29 -13.30 6.24
CA ILE A 278 -14.17 -12.23 5.78
C ILE A 278 -15.17 -12.75 4.74
N ASP A 279 -14.70 -13.50 3.76
CA ASP A 279 -15.56 -14.13 2.73
C ASP A 279 -16.66 -14.97 3.38
N PHE A 280 -16.30 -15.79 4.36
CA PHE A 280 -17.25 -16.67 5.06
C PHE A 280 -18.21 -15.87 5.95
N ALA A 281 -17.71 -14.88 6.69
CA ALA A 281 -18.49 -14.04 7.57
C ALA A 281 -19.56 -13.22 6.83
N LEU A 282 -19.30 -12.86 5.56
CA LEU A 282 -20.26 -12.17 4.71
C LEU A 282 -21.19 -13.14 3.97
N ALA A 283 -20.64 -14.21 3.39
CA ALA A 283 -21.42 -15.12 2.56
C ALA A 283 -22.42 -15.97 3.36
N LEU A 284 -22.05 -16.42 4.55
CA LEU A 284 -22.90 -17.30 5.35
C LEU A 284 -24.22 -16.64 5.78
N PRO A 285 -24.24 -15.43 6.37
CA PRO A 285 -25.50 -14.74 6.71
C PRO A 285 -26.36 -14.45 5.48
N ILE A 286 -25.75 -14.07 4.36
CA ILE A 286 -26.48 -13.82 3.12
C ILE A 286 -27.18 -15.11 2.64
N MET A 287 -26.49 -16.24 2.65
CA MET A 287 -27.05 -17.51 2.22
C MET A 287 -28.12 -18.06 3.18
N LEU A 288 -28.02 -17.77 4.48
CA LEU A 288 -29.00 -18.28 5.46
C LEU A 288 -30.23 -17.38 5.59
N LEU A 289 -30.04 -16.04 5.53
CA LEU A 289 -31.10 -15.09 5.86
C LEU A 289 -31.70 -14.39 4.63
N VAL A 290 -30.86 -14.04 3.63
CA VAL A 290 -31.30 -13.28 2.45
C VAL A 290 -31.70 -14.20 1.30
N PHE A 291 -30.90 -15.23 1.04
CA PHE A 291 -31.13 -16.12 -0.10
C PHE A 291 -32.49 -16.86 -0.07
N PRO A 292 -32.98 -17.47 1.03
CA PRO A 292 -34.25 -18.24 1.00
C PRO A 292 -35.46 -17.39 0.64
N PRO A 293 -35.75 -16.23 1.30
CA PRO A 293 -36.88 -15.40 0.91
C PRO A 293 -36.74 -14.85 -0.48
N LEU A 294 -35.52 -14.49 -0.89
CA LEU A 294 -35.25 -13.97 -2.24
C LEU A 294 -35.46 -15.04 -3.31
N ALA A 295 -35.04 -16.27 -3.07
CA ALA A 295 -35.27 -17.41 -3.96
C ALA A 295 -36.75 -17.69 -4.15
N LEU A 296 -37.57 -17.55 -3.09
CA LEU A 296 -39.01 -17.66 -3.19
C LEU A 296 -39.64 -16.56 -4.05
N ILE A 297 -39.20 -15.31 -3.87
CA ILE A 297 -39.68 -14.17 -4.65
C ILE A 297 -39.35 -14.37 -6.14
N VAL A 298 -38.09 -14.73 -6.45
CA VAL A 298 -37.63 -14.97 -7.81
C VAL A 298 -38.35 -16.16 -8.43
N TRP A 299 -38.58 -17.23 -7.68
CA TRP A 299 -39.31 -18.39 -8.16
C TRP A 299 -40.77 -18.05 -8.51
N LEU A 300 -41.47 -17.26 -7.67
CA LEU A 300 -42.82 -16.78 -7.95
C LEU A 300 -42.83 -15.88 -9.23
N ALA A 301 -41.90 -14.95 -9.33
CA ALA A 301 -41.77 -14.09 -10.49
C ALA A 301 -41.55 -14.89 -11.80
N GLN A 302 -40.68 -15.90 -11.75
CA GLN A 302 -40.44 -16.79 -12.90
C GLN A 302 -41.70 -17.62 -13.24
N ARG A 303 -42.41 -18.11 -12.26
CA ARG A 303 -43.66 -18.86 -12.49
C ARG A 303 -44.72 -18.02 -13.23
N LEU A 304 -44.77 -16.72 -12.93
CA LEU A 304 -45.73 -15.79 -13.54
C LEU A 304 -45.30 -15.30 -14.93
N GLN A 305 -44.03 -15.05 -15.16
CA GLN A 305 -43.55 -14.37 -16.38
C GLN A 305 -42.75 -15.26 -17.33
N SER A 306 -42.06 -16.25 -16.80
CA SER A 306 -41.13 -17.09 -17.58
C SER A 306 -40.94 -18.45 -16.91
N PRO A 307 -41.89 -19.37 -16.98
CA PRO A 307 -41.80 -20.70 -16.35
C PRO A 307 -40.52 -21.45 -16.82
N GLY A 308 -39.85 -22.14 -15.87
CA GLY A 308 -38.61 -22.90 -16.19
C GLY A 308 -37.72 -23.05 -14.95
N PRO A 309 -36.44 -23.44 -15.14
CA PRO A 309 -35.51 -23.67 -14.05
C PRO A 309 -35.20 -22.39 -13.29
N LEU A 310 -35.08 -22.45 -11.94
CA LEU A 310 -34.82 -21.30 -11.08
C LEU A 310 -33.44 -20.73 -11.33
N PHE A 311 -32.44 -21.58 -11.51
CA PHE A 311 -31.05 -21.20 -11.65
C PHE A 311 -30.56 -21.31 -13.10
N HIS A 312 -29.60 -20.46 -13.41
CA HIS A 312 -28.78 -20.54 -14.58
C HIS A 312 -27.33 -20.79 -14.16
N LYS A 313 -26.69 -21.78 -14.76
CA LYS A 313 -25.28 -22.10 -14.55
C LYS A 313 -24.47 -21.64 -15.75
N GLN A 314 -23.31 -21.09 -15.49
CA GLN A 314 -22.39 -20.67 -16.54
C GLN A 314 -20.95 -20.95 -16.13
N THR A 315 -20.23 -21.67 -16.97
CA THR A 315 -18.82 -22.00 -16.73
C THR A 315 -17.93 -20.76 -16.91
N ARG A 316 -17.05 -20.53 -15.95
CA ARG A 316 -16.10 -19.43 -15.91
C ARG A 316 -14.71 -19.91 -15.54
N ALA A 317 -13.70 -19.08 -15.88
CA ALA A 317 -12.34 -19.30 -15.42
C ALA A 317 -12.15 -18.69 -14.03
N GLY A 318 -11.63 -19.50 -13.12
CA GLY A 318 -11.27 -19.15 -11.76
C GLY A 318 -9.77 -19.00 -11.55
N ILE A 319 -9.31 -19.25 -10.33
CA ILE A 319 -7.88 -19.21 -9.97
C ILE A 319 -7.08 -20.16 -10.88
N GLN A 320 -5.95 -19.69 -11.39
CA GLN A 320 -5.08 -20.44 -12.30
C GLN A 320 -5.85 -21.01 -13.52
N ASN A 321 -6.86 -20.31 -13.99
CA ASN A 321 -7.74 -20.72 -15.09
C ASN A 321 -8.51 -22.04 -14.85
N ARG A 322 -8.64 -22.52 -13.61
CA ARG A 322 -9.47 -23.68 -13.30
C ARG A 322 -10.93 -23.34 -13.56
N LEU A 323 -11.60 -24.16 -14.35
CA LEU A 323 -12.99 -23.94 -14.68
C LEU A 323 -13.90 -24.27 -13.50
N PHE A 324 -14.93 -23.44 -13.30
CA PHE A 324 -15.97 -23.65 -12.30
C PHE A 324 -17.28 -23.07 -12.80
N ASP A 325 -18.41 -23.56 -12.24
CA ASP A 325 -19.73 -23.09 -12.60
C ASP A 325 -20.20 -22.02 -11.64
N ILE A 326 -20.46 -20.81 -12.14
CA ILE A 326 -21.16 -19.78 -11.36
C ILE A 326 -22.66 -20.02 -11.36
N TRP A 327 -23.28 -19.76 -10.23
CA TRP A 327 -24.71 -19.86 -10.06
C TRP A 327 -25.34 -18.48 -10.10
N LYS A 328 -26.41 -18.34 -10.91
CA LYS A 328 -27.23 -17.12 -10.99
C LYS A 328 -28.70 -17.49 -11.00
N PHE A 329 -29.56 -16.57 -10.55
CA PHE A 329 -30.97 -16.68 -10.87
C PHE A 329 -31.16 -16.46 -12.37
N ARG A 330 -31.99 -17.26 -12.99
CA ARG A 330 -32.33 -17.09 -14.40
C ARG A 330 -33.21 -15.84 -14.57
N THR A 331 -32.79 -14.93 -15.43
CA THR A 331 -33.49 -13.68 -15.75
C THR A 331 -33.92 -13.58 -17.21
N MET A 332 -33.59 -14.60 -18.03
CA MET A 332 -33.97 -14.70 -19.44
C MET A 332 -34.99 -15.81 -19.68
N HIS A 333 -35.73 -15.69 -20.77
CA HIS A 333 -36.64 -16.74 -21.23
C HIS A 333 -35.85 -18.00 -21.63
N PRO A 334 -36.36 -19.22 -21.30
CA PRO A 334 -35.60 -20.47 -21.55
C PRO A 334 -35.46 -20.79 -23.04
N GLU A 335 -36.36 -20.33 -23.88
CA GLU A 335 -36.40 -20.63 -25.33
C GLU A 335 -35.38 -19.84 -26.14
N ASN A 336 -34.86 -18.72 -25.65
CA ASN A 336 -33.98 -17.78 -26.37
C ASN A 336 -32.56 -17.74 -25.76
N GLN A 337 -31.98 -18.89 -25.42
CA GLN A 337 -30.62 -18.94 -24.88
C GLN A 337 -29.55 -18.96 -25.97
N ASP A 338 -29.37 -17.86 -26.68
CA ASP A 338 -28.12 -17.63 -27.39
C ASP A 338 -27.03 -17.22 -26.35
N LEU A 339 -26.33 -18.24 -25.85
CA LEU A 339 -25.29 -18.10 -24.83
C LEU A 339 -24.05 -17.33 -25.30
N ALA A 340 -23.86 -17.25 -26.62
CA ALA A 340 -22.72 -16.57 -27.24
C ALA A 340 -22.90 -15.04 -27.25
N ARG A 341 -24.15 -14.56 -27.26
CA ARG A 341 -24.45 -13.13 -27.32
C ARG A 341 -24.51 -12.53 -25.92
N GLN A 342 -23.64 -11.57 -25.66
CA GLN A 342 -23.65 -10.78 -24.41
C GLN A 342 -24.99 -10.01 -24.28
N ALA A 343 -25.53 -9.97 -23.07
CA ALA A 343 -26.79 -9.29 -22.81
C ALA A 343 -26.60 -7.76 -22.80
N THR A 344 -27.44 -7.05 -23.53
CA THR A 344 -27.52 -5.59 -23.57
C THR A 344 -28.53 -5.05 -22.56
N THR A 345 -28.55 -3.73 -22.35
CA THR A 345 -29.41 -3.05 -21.36
C THR A 345 -30.90 -3.26 -21.63
N GLU A 346 -31.33 -3.31 -22.92
CA GLU A 346 -32.72 -3.52 -23.34
C GLU A 346 -32.91 -4.87 -24.09
N ASP A 347 -32.28 -5.90 -23.58
CA ASP A 347 -32.34 -7.21 -24.19
C ASP A 347 -33.74 -7.82 -24.09
N GLU A 348 -34.40 -8.08 -25.22
CA GLU A 348 -35.73 -8.68 -25.31
C GLU A 348 -35.83 -10.09 -24.73
N ARG A 349 -34.68 -10.79 -24.58
CA ARG A 349 -34.60 -12.09 -23.96
C ARG A 349 -34.87 -12.06 -22.44
N VAL A 350 -34.81 -10.86 -21.83
CA VAL A 350 -34.99 -10.69 -20.38
C VAL A 350 -36.44 -10.35 -20.05
N TYR A 351 -37.10 -11.15 -19.21
CA TYR A 351 -38.46 -10.89 -18.78
C TYR A 351 -38.53 -9.64 -17.87
N SER A 352 -39.71 -9.02 -17.76
CA SER A 352 -39.85 -7.69 -17.12
C SER A 352 -39.34 -7.61 -15.68
N LEU A 353 -39.67 -8.59 -14.81
CA LEU A 353 -39.12 -8.64 -13.46
C LEU A 353 -37.62 -9.03 -13.45
N GLY A 354 -37.17 -9.76 -14.46
CA GLY A 354 -35.77 -10.08 -14.67
C GLY A 354 -34.90 -8.82 -14.89
N LYS A 355 -35.42 -7.80 -15.56
CA LYS A 355 -34.74 -6.49 -15.71
C LYS A 355 -34.49 -5.86 -14.36
N TRP A 356 -35.48 -5.87 -13.46
CA TRP A 356 -35.34 -5.38 -12.09
C TRP A 356 -34.32 -6.17 -11.28
N PHE A 357 -34.34 -7.50 -11.39
CA PHE A 357 -33.37 -8.36 -10.69
C PHE A 357 -31.92 -8.09 -11.14
N ARG A 358 -31.70 -7.84 -12.43
CA ARG A 358 -30.39 -7.45 -12.95
C ARG A 358 -29.96 -6.08 -12.46
N ARG A 359 -30.87 -5.09 -12.52
CA ARG A 359 -30.59 -3.72 -12.06
C ARG A 359 -30.18 -3.69 -10.59
N LEU A 360 -30.79 -4.50 -9.75
CA LEU A 360 -30.46 -4.62 -8.34
C LEU A 360 -29.40 -5.67 -8.04
N SER A 361 -28.84 -6.33 -9.06
CA SER A 361 -27.86 -7.43 -8.94
C SER A 361 -28.36 -8.62 -8.08
N VAL A 362 -29.68 -8.77 -7.96
CA VAL A 362 -30.34 -9.89 -7.25
C VAL A 362 -30.01 -11.23 -7.92
N ASP A 363 -29.87 -11.23 -9.23
CA ASP A 363 -29.51 -12.43 -10.03
C ASP A 363 -28.13 -13.00 -9.64
N GLU A 364 -27.24 -12.22 -9.04
CA GLU A 364 -25.92 -12.66 -8.64
C GLU A 364 -25.83 -13.19 -7.21
N VAL A 365 -26.90 -13.08 -6.40
CA VAL A 365 -26.92 -13.58 -5.00
C VAL A 365 -26.57 -15.07 -4.88
N PRO A 366 -26.98 -15.99 -5.78
CA PRO A 366 -26.55 -17.39 -5.69
C PRO A 366 -25.03 -17.60 -5.79
N GLN A 367 -24.25 -16.62 -6.27
CA GLN A 367 -22.79 -16.74 -6.32
C GLN A 367 -22.15 -16.76 -4.91
N PHE A 368 -22.84 -16.32 -3.85
CA PHE A 368 -22.37 -16.50 -2.47
C PHE A 368 -22.23 -17.98 -2.10
N TRP A 369 -22.97 -18.87 -2.77
CA TRP A 369 -22.73 -20.31 -2.67
C TRP A 369 -21.35 -20.70 -3.21
N ASN A 370 -20.92 -20.13 -4.35
CA ASN A 370 -19.58 -20.34 -4.88
C ASN A 370 -18.50 -19.78 -3.92
N VAL A 371 -18.79 -18.68 -3.22
CA VAL A 371 -17.89 -18.16 -2.17
C VAL A 371 -17.75 -19.15 -1.02
N LEU A 372 -18.86 -19.71 -0.51
CA LEU A 372 -18.84 -20.71 0.56
C LEU A 372 -18.09 -21.98 0.14
N ARG A 373 -18.28 -22.45 -1.09
CA ARG A 373 -17.50 -23.58 -1.65
C ARG A 373 -16.02 -23.29 -1.82
N GLY A 374 -15.65 -22.01 -1.98
CA GLY A 374 -14.28 -21.58 -2.17
C GLY A 374 -13.85 -21.45 -3.63
N ASP A 375 -14.77 -21.56 -4.59
CA ASP A 375 -14.53 -21.31 -6.01
C ASP A 375 -14.32 -19.80 -6.28
N MET A 376 -15.02 -18.97 -5.47
CA MET A 376 -14.99 -17.50 -5.54
C MET A 376 -14.64 -16.87 -4.18
N SER A 377 -14.45 -15.58 -4.21
CA SER A 377 -14.34 -14.67 -3.07
C SER A 377 -15.43 -13.59 -3.17
N VAL A 378 -15.72 -12.88 -2.09
CA VAL A 378 -16.60 -11.70 -2.14
C VAL A 378 -15.95 -10.61 -2.98
N VAL A 379 -14.68 -10.30 -2.73
CA VAL A 379 -13.89 -9.31 -3.48
C VAL A 379 -12.81 -10.00 -4.30
N GLY A 380 -12.70 -9.64 -5.57
CA GLY A 380 -11.68 -10.14 -6.50
C GLY A 380 -11.94 -9.73 -7.94
N PRO A 381 -11.08 -10.11 -8.89
CA PRO A 381 -11.33 -9.91 -10.30
C PRO A 381 -12.64 -10.55 -10.76
N ARG A 382 -13.44 -9.82 -11.56
CA ARG A 382 -14.69 -10.40 -12.09
C ARG A 382 -14.39 -11.57 -13.03
N PRO A 383 -15.03 -12.77 -12.87
CA PRO A 383 -14.77 -13.92 -13.72
C PRO A 383 -15.30 -13.69 -15.15
N HIS A 384 -14.43 -13.83 -16.14
CA HIS A 384 -14.80 -13.70 -17.55
C HIS A 384 -15.24 -15.05 -18.13
N LEU A 385 -15.95 -15.02 -19.28
CA LEU A 385 -16.24 -16.19 -20.10
C LEU A 385 -14.94 -16.81 -20.60
N VAL A 386 -14.90 -18.12 -20.71
CA VAL A 386 -13.72 -18.86 -21.20
C VAL A 386 -13.27 -18.39 -22.58
N GLU A 387 -14.22 -18.13 -23.46
CA GLU A 387 -14.00 -17.63 -24.83
C GLU A 387 -13.37 -16.22 -24.82
N HIS A 388 -13.85 -15.36 -23.93
CA HIS A 388 -13.29 -14.01 -23.76
C HIS A 388 -11.87 -14.05 -23.17
N ASN A 389 -11.57 -14.98 -22.26
CA ASN A 389 -10.22 -15.14 -21.73
C ASN A 389 -9.20 -15.44 -22.84
N ALA A 390 -9.53 -16.35 -23.76
CA ALA A 390 -8.67 -16.69 -24.89
C ALA A 390 -8.44 -15.49 -25.82
N HIS A 391 -9.47 -14.69 -26.04
CA HIS A 391 -9.38 -13.48 -26.86
C HIS A 391 -8.53 -12.39 -26.18
N PHE A 392 -8.81 -12.07 -24.91
CA PHE A 392 -8.11 -11.01 -24.18
C PHE A 392 -6.67 -11.35 -23.86
N SER A 393 -6.34 -12.64 -23.65
CA SER A 393 -4.95 -13.09 -23.47
C SER A 393 -4.08 -12.88 -24.72
N ARG A 394 -4.67 -12.83 -25.92
CA ARG A 394 -3.94 -12.50 -27.15
C ARG A 394 -3.71 -11.01 -27.31
N LEU A 395 -4.61 -10.18 -26.76
CA LEU A 395 -4.52 -8.73 -26.83
C LEU A 395 -3.57 -8.14 -25.76
N MET A 396 -3.46 -8.81 -24.61
CA MET A 396 -2.72 -8.29 -23.46
C MET A 396 -1.83 -9.37 -22.84
N ALA A 397 -0.51 -9.14 -22.86
CA ALA A 397 0.47 -10.09 -22.31
C ALA A 397 0.28 -10.36 -20.80
N ASN A 398 -0.18 -9.38 -20.03
CA ASN A 398 -0.38 -9.47 -18.59
C ASN A 398 -1.80 -9.87 -18.16
N TYR A 399 -2.68 -10.20 -19.12
CA TYR A 399 -4.09 -10.54 -18.83
C TYR A 399 -4.24 -11.68 -17.83
N GLN A 400 -3.40 -12.72 -17.94
CA GLN A 400 -3.48 -13.93 -17.12
C GLN A 400 -3.08 -13.69 -15.64
N VAL A 401 -2.38 -12.61 -15.33
CA VAL A 401 -1.97 -12.24 -13.95
C VAL A 401 -3.18 -12.14 -13.01
N ARG A 402 -4.32 -11.68 -13.52
CA ARG A 402 -5.56 -11.57 -12.75
C ARG A 402 -6.07 -12.93 -12.21
N THR A 403 -5.62 -14.04 -12.77
CA THR A 403 -6.01 -15.40 -12.34
C THR A 403 -5.20 -15.93 -11.16
N PHE A 404 -4.23 -15.19 -10.64
CA PHE A 404 -3.44 -15.58 -9.47
C PHE A 404 -4.26 -15.51 -8.17
N VAL A 405 -5.38 -14.82 -8.18
CA VAL A 405 -6.33 -14.76 -7.06
C VAL A 405 -7.70 -15.28 -7.45
N LYS A 406 -8.53 -15.63 -6.45
CA LYS A 406 -9.90 -16.08 -6.71
C LYS A 406 -10.72 -14.95 -7.33
N PRO A 407 -11.60 -15.28 -8.30
CA PRO A 407 -12.54 -14.32 -8.83
C PRO A 407 -13.52 -13.85 -7.74
N GLY A 408 -13.98 -12.59 -7.86
CA GLY A 408 -14.88 -11.96 -6.92
C GLY A 408 -16.30 -11.73 -7.46
N ILE A 409 -17.27 -11.62 -6.54
CA ILE A 409 -18.61 -11.10 -6.84
C ILE A 409 -18.50 -9.61 -7.15
N THR A 410 -17.71 -8.89 -6.34
CA THR A 410 -17.31 -7.50 -6.57
C THR A 410 -15.79 -7.39 -6.67
N GLY A 411 -15.28 -6.23 -7.07
CA GLY A 411 -13.84 -6.00 -7.19
C GLY A 411 -13.48 -4.56 -7.45
N LEU A 412 -12.18 -4.23 -7.39
CA LEU A 412 -11.68 -2.88 -7.55
C LEU A 412 -12.09 -2.25 -8.89
N ALA A 413 -12.02 -3.00 -9.98
CA ALA A 413 -12.48 -2.54 -11.29
C ALA A 413 -13.97 -2.16 -11.28
N GLN A 414 -14.82 -2.98 -10.63
CA GLN A 414 -16.26 -2.76 -10.59
C GLN A 414 -16.62 -1.51 -9.80
N VAL A 415 -16.01 -1.29 -8.63
CA VAL A 415 -16.30 -0.11 -7.79
C VAL A 415 -15.74 1.18 -8.38
N ARG A 416 -14.73 1.10 -9.26
CA ARG A 416 -14.23 2.24 -10.04
C ARG A 416 -15.02 2.54 -11.32
N GLY A 417 -16.13 1.83 -11.56
CA GLY A 417 -17.03 2.08 -12.68
C GLY A 417 -16.72 1.28 -13.95
N PHE A 418 -15.70 0.41 -13.96
CA PHE A 418 -15.42 -0.50 -15.09
C PHE A 418 -16.33 -1.74 -15.03
N ARG A 419 -17.63 -1.51 -14.83
CA ARG A 419 -18.69 -2.52 -14.79
C ARG A 419 -19.43 -2.53 -16.14
N GLY A 420 -19.87 -3.70 -16.62
CA GLY A 420 -20.63 -3.78 -17.87
C GLY A 420 -19.84 -4.30 -19.05
N GLU A 421 -20.31 -4.05 -20.26
CA GLU A 421 -19.69 -4.48 -21.51
C GLU A 421 -18.44 -3.63 -21.81
N ALA A 422 -17.31 -4.30 -22.08
CA ALA A 422 -16.13 -3.60 -22.55
C ALA A 422 -16.27 -3.32 -24.05
N GLN A 423 -16.53 -2.08 -24.41
CA GLN A 423 -16.74 -1.66 -25.79
C GLN A 423 -15.41 -1.42 -26.53
N THR A 424 -14.36 -1.08 -25.80
CA THR A 424 -13.04 -0.76 -26.35
C THR A 424 -11.94 -1.60 -25.72
N SER A 425 -10.82 -1.79 -26.42
CA SER A 425 -9.61 -2.42 -25.87
C SER A 425 -9.11 -1.68 -24.62
N LYS A 426 -9.29 -0.35 -24.58
CA LYS A 426 -8.89 0.48 -23.44
C LYS A 426 -9.72 0.19 -22.18
N ASP A 427 -10.99 -0.15 -22.33
CA ASP A 427 -11.83 -0.54 -21.18
C ASP A 427 -11.36 -1.85 -20.57
N ILE A 428 -10.91 -2.78 -21.42
CA ILE A 428 -10.32 -4.05 -20.98
C ILE A 428 -9.00 -3.79 -20.25
N GLU A 429 -8.14 -2.95 -20.81
CA GLU A 429 -6.86 -2.57 -20.20
C GLU A 429 -7.06 -1.94 -18.81
N ASN A 430 -7.95 -0.98 -18.68
CA ASN A 430 -8.26 -0.32 -17.42
C ASN A 430 -8.81 -1.32 -16.38
N ARG A 431 -9.66 -2.25 -16.80
CA ARG A 431 -10.20 -3.30 -15.94
C ARG A 431 -9.10 -4.23 -15.44
N VAL A 432 -8.25 -4.73 -16.36
CA VAL A 432 -7.13 -5.61 -16.01
C VAL A 432 -6.11 -4.87 -15.13
N ALA A 433 -5.84 -3.61 -15.39
CA ALA A 433 -4.98 -2.79 -14.54
C ALA A 433 -5.51 -2.68 -13.10
N CYS A 434 -6.81 -2.47 -12.92
CA CYS A 434 -7.44 -2.47 -11.59
C CYS A 434 -7.38 -3.86 -10.91
N ASP A 435 -7.55 -4.94 -11.68
CA ASP A 435 -7.47 -6.30 -11.16
C ASP A 435 -6.05 -6.63 -10.68
N ILE A 436 -5.03 -6.19 -11.43
CA ILE A 436 -3.61 -6.33 -11.05
C ILE A 436 -3.28 -5.44 -9.85
N GLU A 437 -3.75 -4.19 -9.83
CA GLU A 437 -3.58 -3.28 -8.69
C GLU A 437 -4.14 -3.88 -7.39
N TYR A 438 -5.32 -4.50 -7.46
CA TYR A 438 -5.90 -5.21 -6.32
C TYR A 438 -5.02 -6.36 -5.85
N LEU A 439 -4.50 -7.16 -6.78
CA LEU A 439 -3.64 -8.31 -6.48
C LEU A 439 -2.34 -7.88 -5.80
N GLU A 440 -1.66 -6.88 -6.35
CA GLU A 440 -0.35 -6.40 -5.87
C GLU A 440 -0.44 -5.60 -4.55
N ASN A 441 -1.55 -4.93 -4.30
CA ASN A 441 -1.71 -4.04 -3.15
C ASN A 441 -2.74 -4.54 -2.13
N TRP A 442 -3.10 -5.81 -2.17
CA TRP A 442 -4.09 -6.34 -1.26
C TRP A 442 -3.72 -6.09 0.20
N ASN A 443 -4.64 -5.52 0.93
CA ASN A 443 -4.59 -5.37 2.37
C ASN A 443 -6.03 -5.27 2.91
N LEU A 444 -6.20 -5.44 4.24
CA LEU A 444 -7.51 -5.44 4.87
C LEU A 444 -8.27 -4.11 4.66
N THR A 445 -7.58 -2.97 4.64
CA THR A 445 -8.22 -1.67 4.41
C THR A 445 -8.79 -1.55 3.00
N LEU A 446 -8.04 -2.01 1.99
CA LEU A 446 -8.50 -2.04 0.60
C LEU A 446 -9.71 -2.98 0.46
N GLU A 447 -9.65 -4.16 1.06
CA GLU A 447 -10.74 -5.13 1.07
C GLU A 447 -12.03 -4.53 1.63
N CYS A 448 -11.97 -3.98 2.86
CA CYS A 448 -13.10 -3.32 3.50
C CYS A 448 -13.60 -2.09 2.71
N GLY A 449 -12.69 -1.34 2.10
CA GLY A 449 -13.02 -0.19 1.26
C GLY A 449 -13.83 -0.58 0.02
N ILE A 450 -13.45 -1.67 -0.66
CA ILE A 450 -14.20 -2.18 -1.83
C ILE A 450 -15.59 -2.68 -1.41
N ILE A 451 -15.68 -3.40 -0.28
CA ILE A 451 -16.98 -3.88 0.26
C ILE A 451 -17.88 -2.68 0.57
N ALA A 452 -17.39 -1.68 1.28
CA ALA A 452 -18.16 -0.48 1.63
C ALA A 452 -18.64 0.29 0.39
N GLN A 453 -17.77 0.47 -0.61
CA GLN A 453 -18.14 1.11 -1.87
C GLN A 453 -19.17 0.28 -2.64
N THR A 454 -19.07 -1.04 -2.65
CA THR A 454 -20.06 -1.93 -3.27
C THR A 454 -21.43 -1.75 -2.62
N VAL A 455 -21.51 -1.73 -1.29
CA VAL A 455 -22.76 -1.51 -0.55
C VAL A 455 -23.32 -0.12 -0.86
N ALA A 456 -22.49 0.92 -0.89
CA ALA A 456 -22.92 2.27 -1.25
C ALA A 456 -23.48 2.34 -2.68
N GLN A 457 -22.87 1.65 -3.64
CA GLN A 457 -23.34 1.59 -5.03
C GLN A 457 -24.61 0.76 -5.23
N LEU A 458 -24.95 -0.15 -4.32
CA LEU A 458 -26.23 -0.83 -4.33
C LEU A 458 -27.38 0.11 -3.91
N VAL A 459 -27.08 1.08 -3.03
CA VAL A 459 -28.06 2.11 -2.59
C VAL A 459 -28.17 3.26 -3.59
N VAL A 460 -27.02 3.72 -4.11
CA VAL A 460 -26.92 4.81 -5.09
C VAL A 460 -26.13 4.30 -6.30
N PRO A 461 -26.81 3.70 -7.30
CA PRO A 461 -26.13 3.16 -8.47
C PRO A 461 -25.41 4.26 -9.25
N PRO A 462 -24.14 4.07 -9.64
CA PRO A 462 -23.44 5.00 -10.50
C PRO A 462 -24.06 5.04 -11.91
N PRO A 463 -23.92 6.14 -12.67
CA PRO A 463 -24.45 6.26 -14.03
C PRO A 463 -24.02 5.16 -15.00
N SER A 464 -22.88 4.52 -14.74
CA SER A 464 -22.30 3.41 -15.51
C SER A 464 -22.86 2.02 -15.13
N ALA A 465 -23.84 1.94 -14.24
CA ALA A 465 -24.37 0.67 -13.71
C ALA A 465 -25.58 0.12 -14.49
N CYS A 466 -25.82 0.65 -15.70
CA CYS A 466 -26.89 0.17 -16.60
C CYS A 466 -26.32 -0.71 -17.70
#